data_0e509e0b0e6e0c233a407b1d2cbc3ab3
#
_entry.id   0e509e0b0e6e0c233a407b1d2cbc3ab3
#
_cell.length_a   1.000
_cell.length_b   1.000
_cell.length_c   1.000
_cell.angle_alpha   90.00
_cell.angle_beta   90.00
_cell.angle_gamma   90.00
#
_symmetry.space_group_name_H-M   'P 1'
#
loop_
_entity.id
_entity.type
_entity.pdbx_description
1 polymer ?
#
loop_
_entity_poly.entity_id
_entity_poly.type
_entity_poly.pdbx_seq_one_letter_code
_entity_poly.pdbx_strand_id
1 'polypeptide(L)'
;MRRFNKIRAGMGLPPDQPTTLLWMYCAETASEAEEGWEYFRHQLLAAQHHYFEWNNPGYAGIPGYEEYLKRQTADVGVADASLAARRATQPIGTPDEIIEKIRTLQHALSLEMVVIHFFYGGMPRAKAEKSLRLFAEKVLPAVQGMPTPINPASLGV
;
A
#
# COMPACT_ATOMS: atom_id res chain seq x y z
N MET A 1 4.95 -7.43 -11.84
CA MET A 1 4.56 -8.85 -12.04
C MET A 1 4.90 -9.35 -13.45
N ARG A 2 4.54 -8.68 -14.57
CA ARG A 2 4.80 -9.20 -15.95
C ARG A 2 6.22 -9.67 -16.18
N ARG A 3 7.23 -8.84 -15.86
CA ARG A 3 8.65 -9.24 -16.04
C ARG A 3 9.03 -10.46 -15.20
N PHE A 4 8.54 -10.53 -13.97
CA PHE A 4 8.79 -11.63 -13.06
C PHE A 4 8.21 -12.95 -13.60
N ASN A 5 6.94 -12.95 -14.01
CA ASN A 5 6.29 -14.13 -14.56
C ASN A 5 6.87 -14.55 -15.92
N LYS A 6 7.36 -13.60 -16.74
CA LYS A 6 8.10 -13.94 -17.96
C LYS A 6 9.40 -14.71 -17.66
N ILE A 7 10.11 -14.32 -16.60
CA ILE A 7 11.32 -15.03 -16.15
C ILE A 7 10.95 -16.43 -15.67
N ARG A 8 9.88 -16.57 -14.84
CA ARG A 8 9.38 -17.87 -14.36
C ARG A 8 9.01 -18.79 -15.52
N ALA A 9 8.28 -18.28 -16.51
CA ALA A 9 7.93 -19.05 -17.71
C ALA A 9 9.17 -19.55 -18.49
N GLY A 10 10.21 -18.72 -18.61
CA GLY A 10 11.50 -19.13 -19.21
C GLY A 10 12.24 -20.23 -18.41
N MET A 11 11.89 -20.41 -17.15
CA MET A 11 12.39 -21.47 -16.27
C MET A 11 11.46 -22.69 -16.19
N GLY A 12 10.36 -22.71 -16.95
CA GLY A 12 9.34 -23.77 -16.90
C GLY A 12 8.48 -23.76 -15.64
N LEU A 13 8.44 -22.62 -14.90
CA LEU A 13 7.65 -22.45 -13.70
C LEU A 13 6.29 -21.82 -14.02
N PRO A 14 5.23 -22.18 -13.30
CA PRO A 14 3.93 -21.54 -13.47
C PRO A 14 3.99 -20.06 -13.05
N PRO A 15 3.08 -19.21 -13.57
CA PRO A 15 2.97 -17.83 -13.12
C PRO A 15 2.63 -17.77 -11.63
N ASP A 16 3.07 -16.71 -10.98
CA ASP A 16 2.86 -16.47 -9.56
C ASP A 16 1.96 -15.24 -9.35
N GLN A 17 1.16 -15.30 -8.30
CA GLN A 17 0.27 -14.21 -7.90
C GLN A 17 0.90 -13.41 -6.77
N PRO A 18 0.87 -12.07 -6.81
CA PRO A 18 1.54 -11.28 -5.80
C PRO A 18 0.77 -11.20 -4.50
N THR A 19 1.53 -11.15 -3.41
CA THR A 19 1.10 -10.62 -2.12
C THR A 19 1.44 -9.14 -2.05
N THR A 20 0.55 -8.31 -1.54
CA THR A 20 0.82 -6.89 -1.31
C THR A 20 0.58 -6.49 0.13
N LEU A 21 1.32 -5.48 0.60
CA LEU A 21 1.11 -4.87 1.90
C LEU A 21 0.49 -3.49 1.69
N LEU A 22 -0.61 -3.23 2.41
CA LEU A 22 -1.35 -1.99 2.35
C LEU A 22 -1.57 -1.42 3.76
N TRP A 23 -1.63 -0.09 3.86
CA TRP A 23 -2.03 0.62 5.08
C TRP A 23 -3.53 0.88 5.04
N MET A 24 -4.24 0.53 6.10
CA MET A 24 -5.69 0.58 6.15
C MET A 24 -6.19 1.49 7.29
N TYR A 25 -7.22 2.27 6.99
CA TYR A 25 -8.05 2.93 7.98
C TYR A 25 -9.50 2.91 7.52
N CYS A 26 -10.32 2.14 8.20
CA CYS A 26 -11.75 2.01 7.93
C CYS A 26 -12.50 3.00 8.81
N ALA A 27 -13.27 3.89 8.21
CA ALA A 27 -14.00 4.97 8.86
C ALA A 27 -15.49 4.88 8.54
N GLU A 28 -16.34 5.37 9.46
CA GLU A 28 -17.79 5.39 9.25
C GLU A 28 -18.21 6.44 8.20
N THR A 29 -17.41 7.50 8.05
CA THR A 29 -17.68 8.58 7.12
C THR A 29 -16.44 9.00 6.34
N ALA A 30 -16.64 9.61 5.18
CA ALA A 30 -15.56 10.18 4.38
C ALA A 30 -14.76 11.26 5.16
N SER A 31 -15.43 12.05 5.99
CA SER A 31 -14.78 13.05 6.84
C SER A 31 -13.86 12.41 7.87
N GLU A 32 -14.28 11.32 8.51
CA GLU A 32 -13.43 10.56 9.45
C GLU A 32 -12.27 9.87 8.73
N ALA A 33 -12.45 9.47 7.48
CA ALA A 33 -11.40 8.87 6.67
C ALA A 33 -10.21 9.81 6.41
N GLU A 34 -10.43 11.14 6.40
CA GLU A 34 -9.33 12.11 6.28
C GLU A 34 -8.37 12.07 7.46
N GLU A 35 -8.83 11.70 8.68
CA GLU A 35 -7.91 11.44 9.79
C GLU A 35 -6.95 10.27 9.47
N GLY A 36 -7.45 9.22 8.81
CA GLY A 36 -6.64 8.09 8.36
C GLY A 36 -5.56 8.51 7.37
N TRP A 37 -5.88 9.45 6.48
CA TRP A 37 -4.91 10.00 5.53
C TRP A 37 -3.83 10.85 6.22
N GLU A 38 -4.17 11.58 7.28
CA GLU A 38 -3.16 12.31 8.08
C GLU A 38 -2.21 11.36 8.82
N TYR A 39 -2.71 10.25 9.41
CA TYR A 39 -1.83 9.22 9.99
C TYR A 39 -0.93 8.60 8.93
N PHE A 40 -1.46 8.34 7.74
CA PHE A 40 -0.66 7.81 6.65
C PHE A 40 0.40 8.81 6.16
N ARG A 41 0.07 10.09 6.11
CA ARG A 41 1.01 11.16 5.81
C ARG A 41 2.16 11.21 6.84
N HIS A 42 1.84 11.14 8.12
CA HIS A 42 2.84 11.07 9.19
C HIS A 42 3.73 9.82 9.04
N GLN A 43 3.16 8.68 8.68
CA GLN A 43 3.92 7.46 8.41
C GLN A 43 4.87 7.63 7.23
N LEU A 44 4.44 8.27 6.14
CA LEU A 44 5.30 8.56 4.99
C LEU A 44 6.47 9.46 5.36
N LEU A 45 6.23 10.53 6.12
CA LEU A 45 7.27 11.45 6.58
C LEU A 45 8.27 10.75 7.51
N ALA A 46 7.77 9.98 8.49
CA ALA A 46 8.61 9.23 9.40
C ALA A 46 9.47 8.19 8.66
N ALA A 47 8.90 7.49 7.69
CA ALA A 47 9.63 6.52 6.88
C ALA A 47 10.74 7.18 6.06
N GLN A 48 10.48 8.37 5.48
CA GLN A 48 11.48 9.11 4.73
C GLN A 48 12.67 9.53 5.58
N HIS A 49 12.41 9.99 6.80
CA HIS A 49 13.46 10.40 7.73
C HIS A 49 14.20 9.24 8.37
N HIS A 50 13.50 8.22 8.79
CA HIS A 50 14.06 7.18 9.64
C HIS A 50 14.62 5.98 8.85
N TYR A 51 13.94 5.55 7.80
CA TYR A 51 14.33 4.34 7.08
C TYR A 51 15.10 4.59 5.80
N PHE A 52 14.79 5.67 5.10
CA PHE A 52 15.44 5.93 3.82
C PHE A 52 16.65 6.84 3.95
N GLU A 53 16.72 7.66 5.00
CA GLU A 53 17.81 8.63 5.21
C GLU A 53 18.24 9.30 3.90
N TRP A 54 17.25 9.75 3.12
CA TRP A 54 17.53 10.31 1.80
C TRP A 54 18.52 11.46 1.91
N ASN A 55 19.40 11.56 0.92
CA ASN A 55 20.49 12.53 0.89
C ASN A 55 21.53 12.35 2.04
N ASN A 56 21.63 11.17 2.62
CA ASN A 56 22.68 10.87 3.57
C ASN A 56 24.03 10.78 2.85
N PRO A 57 25.02 11.63 3.19
CA PRO A 57 26.34 11.60 2.56
C PRO A 57 27.08 10.27 2.77
N GLY A 58 26.70 9.49 3.77
CA GLY A 58 27.24 8.14 4.00
C GLY A 58 26.96 7.15 2.85
N TYR A 59 26.01 7.46 1.96
CA TYR A 59 25.75 6.65 0.76
C TYR A 59 26.67 6.96 -0.42
N ALA A 60 27.52 7.98 -0.29
CA ALA A 60 28.45 8.36 -1.36
C ALA A 60 29.45 7.24 -1.68
N GLY A 61 29.50 6.83 -2.95
CA GLY A 61 30.40 5.77 -3.40
C GLY A 61 29.91 4.34 -3.15
N ILE A 62 28.69 4.14 -2.60
CA ILE A 62 28.09 2.80 -2.45
C ILE A 62 27.30 2.49 -3.71
N PRO A 63 27.68 1.47 -4.52
CA PRO A 63 26.98 1.11 -5.73
C PRO A 63 25.50 0.76 -5.46
N GLY A 64 24.57 1.34 -6.23
CA GLY A 64 23.13 1.13 -6.09
C GLY A 64 22.41 2.15 -5.19
N TYR A 65 23.16 3.02 -4.49
CA TYR A 65 22.58 4.05 -3.62
C TYR A 65 22.55 5.46 -4.27
N GLU A 66 22.94 5.58 -5.54
CA GLU A 66 23.03 6.87 -6.25
C GLU A 66 21.68 7.63 -6.27
N GLU A 67 20.57 6.88 -6.38
CA GLU A 67 19.23 7.48 -6.39
C GLU A 67 18.83 8.03 -5.01
N TYR A 68 19.34 7.46 -3.92
CA TYR A 68 19.10 7.98 -2.56
C TYR A 68 19.79 9.33 -2.34
N LEU A 69 20.98 9.52 -2.91
CA LEU A 69 21.70 10.79 -2.85
C LEU A 69 21.03 11.90 -3.64
N LYS A 70 20.31 11.55 -4.71
CA LYS A 70 19.59 12.52 -5.57
C LYS A 70 18.28 12.97 -4.96
N ARG A 71 17.70 12.18 -4.06
CA ARG A 71 16.41 12.49 -3.41
C ARG A 71 16.65 13.49 -2.30
N GLN A 72 16.00 14.64 -2.39
CA GLN A 72 16.01 15.60 -1.30
C GLN A 72 15.30 14.99 -0.09
N THR A 73 15.84 15.27 1.11
CA THR A 73 15.20 14.94 2.39
C THR A 73 13.75 15.41 2.39
N ALA A 74 12.92 14.64 3.08
CA ALA A 74 11.48 14.78 3.17
C ALA A 74 10.96 16.23 3.08
N ASP A 75 10.86 16.69 1.88
CA ASP A 75 10.06 17.88 1.57
C ASP A 75 8.59 17.50 1.76
N VAL A 76 7.87 18.32 2.49
CA VAL A 76 6.43 18.18 2.70
C VAL A 76 5.71 18.00 1.35
N GLY A 77 6.16 18.72 0.31
CA GLY A 77 5.62 18.61 -1.03
C GLY A 77 5.81 17.22 -1.66
N VAL A 78 6.90 16.53 -1.38
CA VAL A 78 7.12 15.14 -1.85
C VAL A 78 6.20 14.15 -1.13
N ALA A 79 5.97 14.37 0.16
CA ALA A 79 5.02 13.55 0.92
C ALA A 79 3.59 13.75 0.41
N ASP A 80 3.18 14.97 0.12
CA ASP A 80 1.85 15.29 -0.38
C ASP A 80 1.61 14.72 -1.80
N ALA A 81 2.59 14.80 -2.69
CA ALA A 81 2.53 14.15 -4.01
C ALA A 81 2.45 12.62 -3.89
N SER A 82 3.22 12.02 -2.98
CA SER A 82 3.17 10.59 -2.70
C SER A 82 1.82 10.18 -2.11
N LEU A 83 1.26 11.00 -1.23
CA LEU A 83 -0.06 10.79 -0.64
C LEU A 83 -1.15 10.82 -1.71
N ALA A 84 -1.14 11.82 -2.59
CA ALA A 84 -2.10 11.95 -3.67
C ALA A 84 -2.07 10.71 -4.59
N ALA A 85 -0.87 10.25 -4.97
CA ALA A 85 -0.70 9.05 -5.81
C ALA A 85 -1.20 7.77 -5.12
N ARG A 86 -1.18 7.71 -3.79
CA ARG A 86 -1.60 6.53 -3.01
C ARG A 86 -3.09 6.52 -2.66
N ARG A 87 -3.80 7.64 -2.79
CA ARG A 87 -5.24 7.71 -2.48
C ARG A 87 -6.08 6.70 -3.27
N ALA A 88 -5.67 6.37 -4.49
CA ALA A 88 -6.36 5.39 -5.32
C ALA A 88 -6.11 3.93 -4.91
N THR A 89 -5.03 3.65 -4.18
CA THR A 89 -4.58 2.28 -3.93
C THR A 89 -4.62 1.86 -2.47
N GLN A 90 -4.46 2.79 -1.52
CA GLN A 90 -4.51 2.44 -0.11
C GLN A 90 -5.96 2.31 0.38
N PRO A 91 -6.31 1.24 1.12
CA PRO A 91 -7.64 1.00 1.66
C PRO A 91 -7.91 1.90 2.89
N ILE A 92 -7.90 3.20 2.65
CA ILE A 92 -8.27 4.24 3.60
C ILE A 92 -9.55 4.88 3.09
N GLY A 93 -10.63 4.81 3.85
CA GLY A 93 -11.96 5.27 3.43
C GLY A 93 -13.09 4.63 4.22
N THR A 94 -14.30 4.77 3.72
CA THR A 94 -15.49 4.05 4.19
C THR A 94 -15.41 2.56 3.79
N PRO A 95 -16.21 1.67 4.41
CA PRO A 95 -16.23 0.26 4.04
C PRO A 95 -16.39 0.02 2.54
N ASP A 96 -17.33 0.69 1.89
CA ASP A 96 -17.61 0.50 0.45
C ASP A 96 -16.44 0.96 -0.42
N GLU A 97 -15.82 2.10 -0.09
CA GLU A 97 -14.63 2.59 -0.78
C GLU A 97 -13.44 1.63 -0.64
N ILE A 98 -13.25 1.04 0.53
CA ILE A 98 -12.18 0.06 0.78
C ILE A 98 -12.41 -1.21 -0.02
N ILE A 99 -13.63 -1.74 -0.02
CA ILE A 99 -14.01 -2.92 -0.80
C ILE A 99 -13.72 -2.69 -2.29
N GLU A 100 -14.11 -1.53 -2.82
CA GLU A 100 -13.89 -1.20 -4.23
C GLU A 100 -12.41 -1.03 -4.58
N LYS A 101 -11.61 -0.41 -3.70
CA LYS A 101 -10.17 -0.30 -3.89
C LYS A 101 -9.49 -1.67 -3.91
N ILE A 102 -9.84 -2.56 -2.99
CA ILE A 102 -9.29 -3.93 -2.95
C ILE A 102 -9.69 -4.70 -4.20
N ARG A 103 -10.95 -4.59 -4.65
CA ARG A 103 -11.44 -5.21 -5.90
C ARG A 103 -10.67 -4.71 -7.12
N THR A 104 -10.46 -3.41 -7.21
CA THR A 104 -9.69 -2.79 -8.31
C THR A 104 -8.25 -3.28 -8.33
N LEU A 105 -7.60 -3.35 -7.16
CA LEU A 105 -6.23 -3.87 -7.05
C LEU A 105 -6.16 -5.36 -7.39
N GLN A 106 -7.11 -6.16 -6.91
CA GLN A 106 -7.19 -7.58 -7.25
C GLN A 106 -7.31 -7.76 -8.76
N HIS A 107 -8.20 -7.04 -9.41
CA HIS A 107 -8.40 -7.11 -10.87
C HIS A 107 -7.13 -6.68 -11.64
N ALA A 108 -6.48 -5.61 -11.21
CA ALA A 108 -5.30 -5.06 -11.89
C ALA A 108 -4.03 -5.91 -11.71
N LEU A 109 -3.87 -6.55 -10.55
CA LEU A 109 -2.64 -7.22 -10.14
C LEU A 109 -2.78 -8.74 -10.00
N SER A 110 -3.99 -9.29 -10.04
CA SER A 110 -4.28 -10.71 -9.71
C SER A 110 -3.74 -11.10 -8.34
N LEU A 111 -4.05 -10.30 -7.32
CA LEU A 111 -3.55 -10.52 -5.97
C LEU A 111 -4.04 -11.86 -5.41
N GLU A 112 -3.13 -12.65 -4.83
CA GLU A 112 -3.45 -13.81 -4.03
C GLU A 112 -3.78 -13.42 -2.60
N MET A 113 -2.99 -12.50 -2.04
CA MET A 113 -3.11 -12.10 -0.64
C MET A 113 -2.85 -10.61 -0.45
N VAL A 114 -3.60 -10.01 0.47
CA VAL A 114 -3.37 -8.65 0.95
C VAL A 114 -3.00 -8.72 2.43
N VAL A 115 -1.82 -8.21 2.77
CA VAL A 115 -1.38 -7.99 4.15
C VAL A 115 -1.75 -6.56 4.54
N ILE A 116 -2.41 -6.38 5.67
CA ILE A 116 -2.94 -5.08 6.07
C ILE A 116 -2.27 -4.58 7.34
N HIS A 117 -1.77 -3.35 7.29
CA HIS A 117 -1.25 -2.60 8.42
C HIS A 117 -2.36 -1.73 9.02
N PHE A 118 -2.69 -1.95 10.30
CA PHE A 118 -3.78 -1.25 11.00
C PHE A 118 -3.32 -0.15 11.94
N PHE A 119 -2.05 -0.13 12.34
CA PHE A 119 -1.54 0.76 13.37
C PHE A 119 -0.23 1.42 12.92
N TYR A 120 -0.28 2.72 12.63
CA TYR A 120 0.83 3.46 12.03
C TYR A 120 0.68 4.97 12.25
N GLY A 121 1.75 5.72 11.97
CA GLY A 121 1.74 7.18 11.87
C GLY A 121 1.35 7.92 13.15
N GLY A 122 1.60 7.31 14.32
CA GLY A 122 1.20 7.91 15.60
C GLY A 122 -0.30 7.84 15.91
N MET A 123 -1.03 6.99 15.17
CA MET A 123 -2.47 6.78 15.39
C MET A 123 -2.74 6.35 16.86
N PRO A 124 -3.72 6.97 17.54
CA PRO A 124 -4.14 6.51 18.86
C PRO A 124 -4.70 5.08 18.81
N ARG A 125 -4.33 4.24 19.77
CA ARG A 125 -4.76 2.83 19.82
C ARG A 125 -6.28 2.66 19.70
N ALA A 126 -7.05 3.51 20.37
CA ALA A 126 -8.52 3.46 20.31
C ALA A 126 -9.06 3.69 18.88
N LYS A 127 -8.41 4.56 18.10
CA LYS A 127 -8.78 4.79 16.69
C LYS A 127 -8.43 3.59 15.83
N ALA A 128 -7.25 3.01 16.02
CA ALA A 128 -6.85 1.79 15.31
C ALA A 128 -7.82 0.62 15.61
N GLU A 129 -8.17 0.44 16.87
CA GLU A 129 -9.11 -0.61 17.29
C GLU A 129 -10.51 -0.41 16.71
N LYS A 130 -11.06 0.81 16.74
CA LYS A 130 -12.34 1.15 16.11
C LYS A 130 -12.32 0.82 14.62
N SER A 131 -11.29 1.29 13.92
CA SER A 131 -11.09 1.04 12.50
C SER A 131 -10.98 -0.45 12.17
N LEU A 132 -10.21 -1.21 12.96
CA LEU A 132 -10.06 -2.66 12.78
C LEU A 132 -11.39 -3.40 12.97
N ARG A 133 -12.17 -3.04 14.00
CA ARG A 133 -13.49 -3.66 14.25
C ARG A 133 -14.46 -3.40 13.11
N LEU A 134 -14.53 -2.15 12.65
CA LEU A 134 -15.38 -1.77 11.51
C LEU A 134 -14.97 -2.51 10.23
N PHE A 135 -13.67 -2.62 9.97
CA PHE A 135 -13.15 -3.40 8.85
C PHE A 135 -13.54 -4.88 8.96
N ALA A 136 -13.33 -5.49 10.12
CA ALA A 136 -13.65 -6.90 10.35
C ALA A 136 -15.14 -7.20 10.16
N GLU A 137 -16.01 -6.27 10.57
CA GLU A 137 -17.46 -6.43 10.46
C GLU A 137 -17.99 -6.16 9.05
N LYS A 138 -17.54 -5.10 8.39
CA LYS A 138 -18.13 -4.60 7.15
C LYS A 138 -17.35 -4.95 5.88
N VAL A 139 -16.04 -5.05 5.97
CA VAL A 139 -15.16 -5.21 4.79
C VAL A 139 -14.67 -6.64 4.64
N LEU A 140 -14.18 -7.24 5.72
CA LEU A 140 -13.53 -8.55 5.66
C LEU A 140 -14.40 -9.65 5.03
N PRO A 141 -15.70 -9.80 5.37
CA PRO A 141 -16.55 -10.81 4.75
C PRO A 141 -16.69 -10.63 3.23
N ALA A 142 -16.81 -9.38 2.78
CA ALA A 142 -16.91 -9.07 1.36
C ALA A 142 -15.61 -9.38 0.60
N VAL A 143 -14.46 -9.05 1.19
CA VAL A 143 -13.14 -9.30 0.58
C VAL A 143 -12.83 -10.80 0.55
N GLN A 144 -13.14 -11.54 1.61
CA GLN A 144 -12.96 -13.00 1.64
C GLN A 144 -13.86 -13.73 0.64
N GLY A 145 -15.02 -13.18 0.33
CA GLY A 145 -15.92 -13.72 -0.71
C GLY A 145 -15.57 -13.33 -2.14
N MET A 146 -14.56 -12.48 -2.36
CA MET A 146 -14.16 -12.08 -3.71
C MET A 146 -13.49 -13.25 -4.45
N PRO A 147 -13.87 -13.50 -5.72
CA PRO A 147 -13.08 -14.38 -6.55
C PRO A 147 -11.69 -13.78 -6.82
N THR A 148 -10.69 -14.64 -6.89
CA THR A 148 -9.31 -14.25 -7.18
C THR A 148 -8.88 -14.72 -8.58
N PRO A 149 -9.54 -14.24 -9.66
CA PRO A 149 -9.23 -14.68 -11.00
C PRO A 149 -7.82 -14.22 -11.39
N ILE A 150 -7.11 -15.10 -12.05
CA ILE A 150 -5.85 -14.73 -12.69
C ILE A 150 -6.18 -13.92 -13.94
N ASN A 151 -5.74 -12.66 -13.96
CA ASN A 151 -5.79 -11.83 -15.16
C ASN A 151 -4.50 -12.07 -15.97
N PRO A 152 -4.53 -12.77 -17.12
CA PRO A 152 -3.34 -13.06 -17.90
C PRO A 152 -2.53 -11.81 -18.27
N ALA A 153 -3.22 -10.70 -18.55
CA ALA A 153 -2.55 -9.43 -18.86
C ALA A 153 -1.72 -8.88 -17.70
N SER A 154 -2.13 -9.12 -16.45
CA SER A 154 -1.37 -8.71 -15.25
C SER A 154 -0.17 -9.60 -14.99
N LEU A 155 -0.24 -10.85 -15.40
CA LEU A 155 0.83 -11.83 -15.22
C LEU A 155 1.86 -11.79 -16.34
N GLY A 156 1.53 -11.22 -17.49
CA GLY A 156 2.45 -11.11 -18.63
C GLY A 156 2.63 -12.41 -19.41
N VAL A 157 1.63 -13.29 -19.34
CA VAL A 157 1.52 -14.54 -20.12
C VAL A 157 0.51 -14.35 -21.24
#